data_2b0cf8c73c0106e9079cbaf07354ec23
#
_entry.id   2b0cf8c73c0106e9079cbaf07354ec23
#
_cell.length_a   1.000
_cell.length_b   1.000
_cell.length_c   1.000
_cell.angle_alpha   90.00
_cell.angle_beta   90.00
_cell.angle_gamma   90.00
#
_symmetry.space_group_name_H-M   'P 1'
#
loop_
_entity.id
_entity.type
_entity.pdbx_description
1 polymer ?
#
loop_
_entity_poly.entity_id
_entity_poly.type
_entity_poly.pdbx_seq_one_letter_code
_entity_poly.pdbx_strand_id
1 'polypeptide(L)'
;MKELAPFKASAQNNPTLDQQIKAYQYHVGIGDVLNVTVWDHPELTTPAGTYRSAADSGNQIHANGTIFYPYVGTIKVKGLTVNQIRDRITSRLASYIMEPQVEVTVASFQSKKAYVTGEVKNPGQQFISNVPLTLLDAINKAGGLSADADWNNVTITHRGQDEIVSVEALLQKGDLTQNRLLTDGDIIHIPRNDAQKVFVIGEVQAPQLLKIGRNGMSLTEAISASGGIDKLAADATGIFVIRGERGAKHMVDDNNGNQIEKVANIYQLDVTNPTSYILGTEFFLKPYDVVYVTTAPLTRWNRVITQVLPTITGFNDLTEGTLRIKNW
;
A
#
# COMPACT_ATOMS: atom_id res chain seq x y z
N MET A 1 -7.91 -38.71 -4.06
CA MET A 1 -7.64 -37.35 -3.57
C MET A 1 -6.23 -36.99 -3.99
N LYS A 2 -6.06 -36.06 -4.95
CA LYS A 2 -4.75 -35.45 -5.20
C LYS A 2 -4.54 -34.44 -4.10
N GLU A 3 -3.56 -34.67 -3.23
CA GLU A 3 -3.08 -33.66 -2.29
C GLU A 3 -2.72 -32.41 -3.11
N LEU A 4 -3.37 -31.28 -2.79
CA LEU A 4 -2.98 -29.99 -3.32
C LEU A 4 -1.54 -29.74 -2.84
N ALA A 5 -0.60 -29.70 -3.79
CA ALA A 5 0.77 -29.36 -3.47
C ALA A 5 0.79 -27.99 -2.76
N PRO A 6 1.53 -27.84 -1.66
CA PRO A 6 1.62 -26.56 -0.97
C PRO A 6 2.10 -25.50 -1.96
N PHE A 7 1.39 -24.37 -1.99
CA PHE A 7 1.74 -23.23 -2.82
C PHE A 7 3.17 -22.79 -2.48
N LYS A 8 4.14 -23.13 -3.33
CA LYS A 8 5.50 -22.62 -3.23
C LYS A 8 5.44 -21.16 -3.73
N ALA A 9 5.32 -20.22 -2.80
CA ALA A 9 5.65 -18.85 -3.10
C ALA A 9 7.11 -18.82 -3.61
N SER A 10 7.30 -18.51 -4.87
CA SER A 10 8.64 -18.24 -5.39
C SER A 10 9.01 -16.84 -4.91
N ALA A 11 9.80 -16.75 -3.82
CA ALA A 11 10.34 -15.48 -3.35
C ALA A 11 11.08 -14.82 -4.52
N GLN A 12 10.59 -13.65 -4.95
CA GLN A 12 11.28 -12.86 -5.97
C GLN A 12 12.23 -11.90 -5.27
N ASN A 13 13.53 -12.04 -5.55
CA ASN A 13 14.55 -11.15 -5.01
C ASN A 13 14.47 -9.76 -5.66
N ASN A 14 14.92 -8.74 -4.94
CA ASN A 14 15.00 -7.36 -5.42
C ASN A 14 16.48 -6.88 -5.46
N PRO A 15 17.26 -7.26 -6.50
CA PRO A 15 18.66 -6.89 -6.58
C PRO A 15 18.87 -5.36 -6.64
N THR A 16 17.89 -4.63 -7.19
CA THR A 16 17.94 -3.17 -7.27
C THR A 16 17.88 -2.55 -5.88
N LEU A 17 16.95 -3.00 -5.03
CA LEU A 17 16.86 -2.55 -3.65
C LEU A 17 18.11 -2.90 -2.86
N ASP A 18 18.65 -4.12 -3.04
CA ASP A 18 19.88 -4.55 -2.39
C ASP A 18 21.08 -3.65 -2.75
N GLN A 19 21.19 -3.26 -4.02
CA GLN A 19 22.22 -2.29 -4.46
C GLN A 19 22.00 -0.92 -3.87
N GLN A 20 20.76 -0.42 -3.82
CA GLN A 20 20.44 0.86 -3.20
C GLN A 20 20.77 0.87 -1.71
N ILE A 21 20.45 -0.20 -0.99
CA ILE A 21 20.76 -0.36 0.44
C ILE A 21 22.29 -0.39 0.66
N LYS A 22 23.05 -1.13 -0.15
CA LYS A 22 24.51 -1.18 -0.05
C LYS A 22 25.19 0.14 -0.35
N ALA A 23 24.63 0.92 -1.28
CA ALA A 23 25.13 2.24 -1.66
C ALA A 23 24.65 3.37 -0.75
N TYR A 24 23.72 3.05 0.18
CA TYR A 24 23.09 4.06 1.03
C TYR A 24 24.08 4.73 1.95
N GLN A 25 24.11 6.05 1.95
CA GLN A 25 24.87 6.88 2.88
C GLN A 25 23.97 8.00 3.40
N TYR A 26 23.94 8.15 4.71
CA TYR A 26 23.21 9.24 5.32
C TYR A 26 24.04 10.54 5.21
N HIS A 27 23.44 11.54 4.62
CA HIS A 27 23.98 12.90 4.55
C HIS A 27 23.16 13.77 5.50
N VAL A 28 23.83 14.40 6.45
CA VAL A 28 23.16 15.20 7.47
C VAL A 28 22.46 16.43 6.88
N GLY A 29 21.37 16.83 7.53
CA GLY A 29 20.53 17.95 7.10
C GLY A 29 20.24 18.93 8.22
N ILE A 30 19.45 19.97 7.87
CA ILE A 30 19.01 20.99 8.83
C ILE A 30 18.12 20.36 9.89
N GLY A 31 18.39 20.63 11.16
CA GLY A 31 17.64 20.10 12.29
C GLY A 31 18.24 18.83 12.89
N ASP A 32 19.11 18.10 12.18
CA ASP A 32 19.83 16.97 12.78
C ASP A 32 20.72 17.46 13.94
N VAL A 33 20.88 16.61 14.95
CA VAL A 33 21.72 16.88 16.10
C VAL A 33 22.93 15.96 16.05
N LEU A 34 24.11 16.54 16.07
CA LEU A 34 25.38 15.80 16.06
C LEU A 34 25.95 15.72 17.47
N ASN A 35 26.45 14.55 17.80
CA ASN A 35 27.33 14.33 18.94
C ASN A 35 28.78 14.28 18.46
N VAL A 36 29.63 15.09 19.05
CA VAL A 36 31.06 15.15 18.74
C VAL A 36 31.84 14.80 20.00
N THR A 37 32.58 13.70 19.96
CA THR A 37 33.45 13.25 21.04
C THR A 37 34.89 13.49 20.61
N VAL A 38 35.67 14.15 21.49
CA VAL A 38 37.11 14.30 21.36
C VAL A 38 37.74 13.54 22.50
N TRP A 39 38.45 12.49 22.21
CA TRP A 39 39.08 11.62 23.20
C TRP A 39 40.17 12.40 23.96
N ASP A 40 40.28 12.15 25.25
CA ASP A 40 41.18 12.83 26.18
C ASP A 40 40.89 14.35 26.38
N HIS A 41 39.80 14.87 25.76
CA HIS A 41 39.35 16.25 25.82
C HIS A 41 37.87 16.37 26.20
N PRO A 42 37.49 16.03 27.46
CA PRO A 42 36.08 16.05 27.89
C PRO A 42 35.43 17.43 27.77
N GLU A 43 36.22 18.51 27.87
CA GLU A 43 35.77 19.90 27.72
C GLU A 43 35.31 20.23 26.29
N LEU A 44 35.73 19.43 25.28
CA LEU A 44 35.34 19.58 23.88
C LEU A 44 34.26 18.61 23.50
N THR A 45 33.97 17.59 24.32
CA THR A 45 32.93 16.60 24.01
C THR A 45 31.54 17.19 24.25
N THR A 46 30.65 17.00 23.27
CA THR A 46 29.26 17.46 23.35
C THR A 46 28.30 16.28 23.36
N PRO A 47 27.30 16.24 24.25
CA PRO A 47 27.02 17.25 25.29
C PRO A 47 28.00 17.21 26.44
N ALA A 48 28.32 18.37 26.96
CA ALA A 48 29.16 18.49 28.17
C ALA A 48 28.32 18.20 29.42
N GLY A 49 28.76 17.23 30.25
CA GLY A 49 28.15 16.89 31.54
C GLY A 49 27.29 15.64 31.57
N THR A 50 27.16 15.05 32.75
CA THR A 50 26.63 13.69 33.01
C THR A 50 25.11 13.55 32.91
N TYR A 51 24.35 14.64 32.81
CA TYR A 51 22.88 14.64 32.93
C TYR A 51 22.13 15.18 31.71
N ARG A 52 22.79 15.37 30.57
CA ARG A 52 22.13 15.86 29.35
C ARG A 52 22.13 14.80 28.25
N SER A 53 20.97 14.58 27.63
CA SER A 53 20.91 13.70 26.47
C SER A 53 21.61 14.35 25.25
N ALA A 54 22.31 13.55 24.46
CA ALA A 54 22.97 14.04 23.24
C ALA A 54 21.95 14.61 22.23
N ALA A 55 20.72 14.09 22.24
CA ALA A 55 19.63 14.57 21.38
C ALA A 55 19.19 16.00 21.74
N ASP A 56 19.23 16.36 23.03
CA ASP A 56 18.74 17.67 23.51
C ASP A 56 19.87 18.72 23.60
N SER A 57 21.11 18.29 23.70
CA SER A 57 22.25 19.18 24.02
C SER A 57 23.44 19.03 23.07
N GLY A 58 23.31 18.23 22.01
CA GLY A 58 24.31 18.09 20.96
C GLY A 58 24.38 19.31 20.04
N ASN A 59 25.22 19.23 19.02
CA ASN A 59 25.38 20.29 18.01
C ASN A 59 24.26 20.20 16.98
N GLN A 60 23.21 21.02 17.14
CA GLN A 60 22.13 21.08 16.15
C GLN A 60 22.61 21.78 14.88
N ILE A 61 22.27 21.22 13.72
CA ILE A 61 22.52 21.85 12.42
C ILE A 61 21.51 22.97 12.20
N HIS A 62 22.02 24.20 12.16
CA HIS A 62 21.22 25.41 12.01
C HIS A 62 20.61 25.55 10.62
N ALA A 63 19.67 26.49 10.45
CA ALA A 63 18.97 26.75 9.19
C ALA A 63 19.91 27.09 8.01
N ASN A 64 21.06 27.70 8.28
CA ASN A 64 22.10 27.96 7.28
C ASN A 64 22.96 26.73 6.92
N GLY A 65 22.69 25.57 7.54
CA GLY A 65 23.41 24.31 7.29
C GLY A 65 24.75 24.21 8.01
N THR A 66 24.97 24.98 9.07
CA THR A 66 26.23 25.03 9.84
C THR A 66 26.01 24.53 11.26
N ILE A 67 27.11 24.13 11.90
CA ILE A 67 27.25 23.99 13.35
C ILE A 67 28.34 24.90 13.84
N PHE A 68 28.29 25.29 15.12
CA PHE A 68 29.41 25.89 15.81
C PHE A 68 30.11 24.84 16.69
N TYR A 69 31.43 24.81 16.64
CA TYR A 69 32.19 23.91 17.48
C TYR A 69 33.42 24.66 18.08
N PRO A 70 33.73 24.46 19.36
CA PRO A 70 34.84 25.17 20.03
C PRO A 70 36.17 24.98 19.26
N TYR A 71 36.98 26.01 19.21
CA TYR A 71 38.26 26.10 18.44
C TYR A 71 38.13 25.97 16.93
N VAL A 72 37.14 25.22 16.42
CA VAL A 72 36.87 25.03 14.98
C VAL A 72 36.08 26.19 14.39
N GLY A 73 35.25 26.84 15.25
CA GLY A 73 34.31 27.88 14.84
C GLY A 73 33.12 27.34 14.08
N THR A 74 32.56 28.17 13.21
CA THR A 74 31.42 27.80 12.37
C THR A 74 31.86 26.98 11.16
N ILE A 75 31.28 25.80 10.99
CA ILE A 75 31.53 24.91 9.85
C ILE A 75 30.25 24.52 9.13
N LYS A 76 30.28 24.49 7.81
CA LYS A 76 29.19 24.01 6.97
C LYS A 76 29.21 22.49 6.91
N VAL A 77 28.12 21.86 7.38
CA VAL A 77 28.00 20.41 7.48
C VAL A 77 26.82 19.81 6.71
N LYS A 78 25.83 20.62 6.35
CA LYS A 78 24.68 20.15 5.55
C LYS A 78 25.15 19.45 4.28
N GLY A 79 24.64 18.24 4.05
CA GLY A 79 24.95 17.44 2.87
C GLY A 79 26.24 16.64 2.97
N LEU A 80 26.90 16.64 4.13
CA LEU A 80 28.09 15.82 4.37
C LEU A 80 27.72 14.53 5.12
N THR A 81 28.57 13.54 5.03
CA THR A 81 28.53 12.35 5.89
C THR A 81 29.23 12.62 7.21
N VAL A 82 28.92 11.83 8.25
CA VAL A 82 29.59 11.96 9.57
C VAL A 82 31.12 11.81 9.46
N ASN A 83 31.62 10.95 8.56
CA ASN A 83 33.06 10.81 8.32
C ASN A 83 33.69 12.09 7.75
N GLN A 84 33.04 12.72 6.77
CA GLN A 84 33.50 14.00 6.22
C GLN A 84 33.49 15.12 7.24
N ILE A 85 32.51 15.14 8.14
CA ILE A 85 32.42 16.11 9.23
C ILE A 85 33.53 15.86 10.22
N ARG A 86 33.74 14.61 10.64
CA ARG A 86 34.85 14.20 11.51
C ARG A 86 36.19 14.69 10.95
N ASP A 87 36.49 14.39 9.69
CA ASP A 87 37.76 14.75 9.06
C ASP A 87 37.95 16.28 9.02
N ARG A 88 36.88 17.05 8.78
CA ARG A 88 36.93 18.52 8.83
C ARG A 88 37.21 19.07 10.22
N ILE A 89 36.55 18.48 11.26
CA ILE A 89 36.76 18.89 12.65
C ILE A 89 38.20 18.54 13.06
N THR A 90 38.64 17.30 12.80
CA THR A 90 40.00 16.82 13.10
C THR A 90 41.08 17.73 12.51
N SER A 91 40.96 18.05 11.19
CA SER A 91 41.91 18.90 10.50
C SER A 91 42.04 20.29 11.12
N ARG A 92 40.92 20.87 11.59
CA ARG A 92 40.95 22.21 12.21
C ARG A 92 41.43 22.18 13.65
N LEU A 93 41.08 21.11 14.42
CA LEU A 93 41.52 20.93 15.77
C LEU A 93 43.03 20.67 15.84
N ALA A 94 43.63 20.07 14.83
CA ALA A 94 45.06 19.80 14.75
C ALA A 94 45.95 21.05 14.92
N SER A 95 45.40 22.26 14.70
CA SER A 95 46.08 23.53 14.97
C SER A 95 46.15 23.90 16.47
N TYR A 96 45.35 23.24 17.30
CA TYR A 96 45.21 23.52 18.72
C TYR A 96 45.55 22.33 19.61
N ILE A 97 45.35 21.10 19.09
CA ILE A 97 45.52 19.85 19.82
C ILE A 97 46.42 18.95 18.99
N MET A 98 47.42 18.33 19.61
CA MET A 98 48.30 17.34 18.94
C MET A 98 47.52 16.04 18.72
N GLU A 99 47.46 15.58 17.48
CA GLU A 99 46.79 14.32 17.05
C GLU A 99 45.38 14.12 17.62
N PRO A 100 44.44 15.05 17.38
CA PRO A 100 43.09 14.96 17.95
C PRO A 100 42.33 13.72 17.46
N GLN A 101 41.84 12.90 18.38
CA GLN A 101 41.01 11.75 18.07
C GLN A 101 39.54 12.16 18.19
N VAL A 102 38.89 12.29 17.02
CA VAL A 102 37.50 12.79 16.96
C VAL A 102 36.57 11.71 16.46
N GLU A 103 35.43 11.58 17.12
CA GLU A 103 34.28 10.77 16.65
C GLU A 103 33.06 11.68 16.47
N VAL A 104 32.31 11.46 15.38
CA VAL A 104 31.10 12.19 15.08
C VAL A 104 29.97 11.19 14.82
N THR A 105 28.90 11.32 15.58
CA THR A 105 27.68 10.53 15.40
C THR A 105 26.45 11.43 15.28
N VAL A 106 25.34 10.92 14.73
CA VAL A 106 24.07 11.64 14.72
C VAL A 106 23.29 11.19 15.95
N ALA A 107 23.07 12.11 16.88
CA ALA A 107 22.33 11.87 18.11
C ALA A 107 20.81 11.91 17.88
N SER A 108 20.34 12.74 16.95
CA SER A 108 18.92 12.82 16.58
C SER A 108 18.77 13.10 15.09
N PHE A 109 18.02 12.25 14.42
CA PHE A 109 17.68 12.36 12.99
C PHE A 109 16.38 13.13 12.86
N GLN A 110 16.41 14.34 12.33
CA GLN A 110 15.25 15.24 12.21
C GLN A 110 15.06 15.77 10.79
N SER A 111 16.12 15.72 9.97
CA SER A 111 16.17 16.42 8.69
C SER A 111 15.47 15.69 7.56
N LYS A 112 15.45 14.36 7.60
CA LYS A 112 14.85 13.53 6.55
C LYS A 112 13.74 12.67 7.11
N LYS A 113 12.60 12.63 6.41
CA LYS A 113 11.42 11.91 6.86
C LYS A 113 10.55 11.48 5.70
N ALA A 114 9.91 10.33 5.85
CA ALA A 114 8.80 9.87 5.05
C ALA A 114 7.51 9.96 5.86
N TYR A 115 6.38 9.97 5.18
CA TYR A 115 5.07 10.09 5.82
C TYR A 115 4.25 8.83 5.53
N VAL A 116 3.71 8.22 6.57
CA VAL A 116 2.80 7.08 6.46
C VAL A 116 1.40 7.55 6.83
N THR A 117 0.46 7.38 5.92
CA THR A 117 -0.92 7.88 6.03
C THR A 117 -1.93 6.79 5.69
N GLY A 118 -3.18 6.97 6.11
CA GLY A 118 -4.28 6.04 5.84
C GLY A 118 -4.36 4.90 6.85
N GLU A 119 -4.67 3.70 6.39
CA GLU A 119 -5.04 2.55 7.20
C GLU A 119 -3.84 1.79 7.79
N VAL A 120 -3.14 2.46 8.70
CA VAL A 120 -2.12 1.88 9.60
C VAL A 120 -2.48 2.18 11.04
N LYS A 121 -1.91 1.46 12.00
CA LYS A 121 -2.23 1.66 13.41
C LYS A 121 -1.81 3.04 13.93
N ASN A 122 -0.62 3.52 13.54
CA ASN A 122 -0.05 4.78 13.99
C ASN A 122 0.42 5.58 12.76
N PRO A 123 -0.48 6.29 12.06
CA PRO A 123 -0.09 7.15 10.95
C PRO A 123 0.77 8.32 11.45
N GLY A 124 1.71 8.76 10.62
CA GLY A 124 2.58 9.87 10.97
C GLY A 124 3.89 9.90 10.22
N GLN A 125 4.79 10.77 10.66
CA GLN A 125 6.12 10.90 10.09
C GLN A 125 7.07 9.82 10.61
N GLN A 126 7.90 9.30 9.72
CA GLN A 126 8.95 8.32 10.00
C GLN A 126 10.30 8.93 9.66
N PHE A 127 11.14 9.15 10.66
CA PHE A 127 12.48 9.68 10.43
C PHE A 127 13.38 8.65 9.75
N ILE A 128 14.10 9.11 8.73
CA ILE A 128 15.10 8.34 8.01
C ILE A 128 16.44 8.57 8.67
N SER A 129 17.11 7.48 9.03
CA SER A 129 18.38 7.50 9.77
C SER A 129 19.55 7.03 8.89
N ASN A 130 20.69 6.76 9.52
CA ASN A 130 21.83 6.08 8.90
C ASN A 130 21.52 4.62 8.51
N VAL A 131 20.40 4.06 9.00
CA VAL A 131 19.86 2.78 8.52
C VAL A 131 18.82 3.09 7.43
N PRO A 132 18.97 2.51 6.24
CA PRO A 132 18.01 2.71 5.15
C PRO A 132 16.60 2.35 5.58
N LEU A 133 15.63 3.19 5.28
CA LEU A 133 14.21 2.96 5.58
C LEU A 133 13.52 2.41 4.34
N THR A 134 13.01 1.18 4.43
CA THR A 134 12.20 0.60 3.35
C THR A 134 10.71 0.79 3.60
N LEU A 135 9.88 0.53 2.57
CA LEU A 135 8.43 0.51 2.69
C LEU A 135 7.97 -0.43 3.83
N LEU A 136 8.55 -1.63 3.87
CA LEU A 136 8.21 -2.62 4.90
C LEU A 136 8.56 -2.11 6.30
N ASP A 137 9.72 -1.48 6.47
CA ASP A 137 10.13 -0.91 7.75
C ASP A 137 9.21 0.24 8.18
N ALA A 138 8.81 1.11 7.24
CA ALA A 138 7.92 2.22 7.52
C ALA A 138 6.52 1.76 7.96
N ILE A 139 5.96 0.74 7.31
CA ILE A 139 4.69 0.13 7.71
C ILE A 139 4.82 -0.51 9.10
N ASN A 140 5.91 -1.24 9.37
CA ASN A 140 6.15 -1.87 10.67
C ASN A 140 6.33 -0.82 11.78
N LYS A 141 7.07 0.27 11.54
CA LYS A 141 7.20 1.39 12.48
C LYS A 141 5.88 2.10 12.74
N ALA A 142 4.97 2.14 11.75
CA ALA A 142 3.61 2.62 11.91
C ALA A 142 2.68 1.63 12.64
N GLY A 143 3.21 0.55 13.20
CA GLY A 143 2.46 -0.46 13.96
C GLY A 143 1.75 -1.49 13.08
N GLY A 144 2.05 -1.52 11.78
CA GLY A 144 1.44 -2.43 10.81
C GLY A 144 0.12 -1.90 10.24
N LEU A 145 -0.43 -2.65 9.30
CA LEU A 145 -1.68 -2.33 8.61
C LEU A 145 -2.89 -2.51 9.54
N SER A 146 -3.89 -1.64 9.42
CA SER A 146 -5.19 -1.81 10.08
C SER A 146 -6.02 -2.92 9.42
N ALA A 147 -7.13 -3.33 10.05
CA ALA A 147 -8.00 -4.39 9.53
C ALA A 147 -8.64 -4.01 8.18
N ASP A 148 -8.96 -2.74 8.01
CA ASP A 148 -9.63 -2.21 6.83
C ASP A 148 -8.66 -1.71 5.74
N ALA A 149 -7.37 -2.01 5.84
CA ALA A 149 -6.37 -1.59 4.86
C ALA A 149 -6.52 -2.32 3.52
N ASP A 150 -6.52 -1.58 2.42
CA ASP A 150 -6.31 -2.12 1.08
C ASP A 150 -4.80 -2.25 0.80
N TRP A 151 -4.26 -3.39 1.14
CA TRP A 151 -2.84 -3.68 1.02
C TRP A 151 -2.38 -4.05 -0.40
N ASN A 152 -3.32 -4.16 -1.35
CA ASN A 152 -3.01 -4.38 -2.75
C ASN A 152 -2.78 -3.09 -3.55
N ASN A 153 -3.26 -1.97 -3.01
CA ASN A 153 -3.22 -0.67 -3.70
C ASN A 153 -2.52 0.39 -2.83
N VAL A 154 -1.40 0.03 -2.21
CA VAL A 154 -0.60 0.99 -1.44
C VAL A 154 0.10 1.93 -2.41
N THR A 155 -0.13 3.24 -2.24
CA THR A 155 0.47 4.27 -3.09
C THR A 155 1.70 4.86 -2.42
N ILE A 156 2.81 4.93 -3.17
CA ILE A 156 4.02 5.66 -2.78
C ILE A 156 4.14 6.86 -3.70
N THR A 157 4.04 8.05 -3.13
CA THR A 157 4.27 9.30 -3.87
C THR A 157 5.71 9.73 -3.66
N HIS A 158 6.51 9.72 -4.72
CA HIS A 158 7.89 10.19 -4.76
C HIS A 158 8.00 11.37 -5.70
N ARG A 159 8.35 12.56 -5.18
CA ARG A 159 8.51 13.81 -5.97
C ARG A 159 7.32 14.12 -6.90
N GLY A 160 6.10 13.84 -6.45
CA GLY A 160 4.89 14.08 -7.20
C GLY A 160 4.54 13.01 -8.24
N GLN A 161 5.24 11.88 -8.24
CA GLN A 161 4.91 10.70 -9.04
C GLN A 161 4.40 9.61 -8.13
N ASP A 162 3.27 9.03 -8.49
CA ASP A 162 2.63 7.95 -7.74
C ASP A 162 3.01 6.59 -8.31
N GLU A 163 3.40 5.68 -7.44
CA GLU A 163 3.62 4.27 -7.73
C GLU A 163 2.69 3.44 -6.85
N ILE A 164 1.99 2.47 -7.44
CA ILE A 164 1.15 1.53 -6.70
C ILE A 164 1.94 0.25 -6.47
N VAL A 165 1.99 -0.21 -5.22
CA VAL A 165 2.67 -1.43 -4.80
C VAL A 165 1.73 -2.33 -4.03
N SER A 166 1.93 -3.66 -4.13
CA SER A 166 1.16 -4.65 -3.39
C SER A 166 1.93 -5.14 -2.16
N VAL A 167 1.49 -4.69 -0.99
CA VAL A 167 2.03 -5.19 0.29
C VAL A 167 1.57 -6.63 0.54
N GLU A 168 0.42 -7.04 -0.04
CA GLU A 168 -0.01 -8.45 -0.03
C GLU A 168 1.01 -9.35 -0.74
N ALA A 169 1.43 -8.98 -1.95
CA ALA A 169 2.43 -9.73 -2.69
C ALA A 169 3.77 -9.80 -1.95
N LEU A 170 4.17 -8.69 -1.31
CA LEU A 170 5.38 -8.62 -0.49
C LEU A 170 5.32 -9.58 0.72
N LEU A 171 4.22 -9.57 1.49
CA LEU A 171 4.13 -10.29 2.76
C LEU A 171 3.67 -11.74 2.61
N GLN A 172 2.73 -12.03 1.70
CA GLN A 172 2.17 -13.39 1.55
C GLN A 172 2.87 -14.19 0.46
N LYS A 173 3.29 -13.55 -0.63
CA LYS A 173 3.92 -14.25 -1.76
C LYS A 173 5.45 -14.17 -1.72
N GLY A 174 6.03 -13.37 -0.80
CA GLY A 174 7.48 -13.17 -0.71
C GLY A 174 8.05 -12.41 -1.91
N ASP A 175 7.24 -11.60 -2.59
CA ASP A 175 7.68 -10.78 -3.73
C ASP A 175 8.39 -9.51 -3.22
N LEU A 176 9.69 -9.60 -3.02
CA LEU A 176 10.52 -8.48 -2.56
C LEU A 176 10.61 -7.35 -3.59
N THR A 177 10.19 -7.60 -4.86
CA THR A 177 10.17 -6.54 -5.88
C THR A 177 9.16 -5.43 -5.56
N GLN A 178 8.21 -5.68 -4.65
CA GLN A 178 7.26 -4.68 -4.16
C GLN A 178 7.85 -3.76 -3.08
N ASN A 179 8.97 -4.14 -2.46
CA ASN A 179 9.60 -3.29 -1.45
C ASN A 179 10.41 -2.16 -2.09
N ARG A 180 10.37 -0.97 -1.49
CA ARG A 180 11.04 0.24 -1.99
C ARG A 180 11.89 0.86 -0.89
N LEU A 181 13.04 1.41 -1.28
CA LEU A 181 13.80 2.31 -0.43
C LEU A 181 13.10 3.67 -0.40
N LEU A 182 12.82 4.17 0.80
CA LEU A 182 12.17 5.46 0.99
C LEU A 182 13.20 6.59 1.10
N THR A 183 12.85 7.72 0.56
CA THR A 183 13.66 8.93 0.58
C THR A 183 12.93 10.10 1.25
N ASP A 184 13.65 11.19 1.49
CA ASP A 184 13.08 12.37 2.14
C ASP A 184 11.91 12.95 1.34
N GLY A 185 10.79 13.15 2.02
CA GLY A 185 9.55 13.69 1.47
C GLY A 185 8.60 12.65 0.86
N ASP A 186 8.96 11.36 0.85
CA ASP A 186 8.07 10.33 0.34
C ASP A 186 6.81 10.21 1.19
N ILE A 187 5.67 10.02 0.53
CA ILE A 187 4.37 9.78 1.17
C ILE A 187 3.89 8.38 0.82
N ILE A 188 3.68 7.58 1.84
CA ILE A 188 3.09 6.25 1.74
C ILE A 188 1.64 6.38 2.15
N HIS A 189 0.71 6.13 1.23
CA HIS A 189 -0.72 6.15 1.52
C HIS A 189 -1.30 4.74 1.41
N ILE A 190 -1.87 4.26 2.50
CA ILE A 190 -2.58 2.99 2.59
C ILE A 190 -4.08 3.29 2.55
N PRO A 191 -4.77 3.06 1.42
CA PRO A 191 -6.19 3.34 1.32
C PRO A 191 -7.03 2.35 2.14
N ARG A 192 -8.30 2.72 2.39
CA ARG A 192 -9.29 1.80 2.94
C ARG A 192 -9.78 0.85 1.86
N ASN A 193 -10.12 -0.37 2.28
CA ASN A 193 -10.72 -1.37 1.41
C ASN A 193 -12.25 -1.19 1.21
N ASP A 194 -12.79 0.01 1.38
CA ASP A 194 -14.23 0.29 1.25
C ASP A 194 -14.77 0.01 -0.16
N ALA A 195 -13.90 0.05 -1.16
CA ALA A 195 -14.22 -0.36 -2.53
C ALA A 195 -14.29 -1.90 -2.68
N GLN A 196 -13.71 -2.65 -1.76
CA GLN A 196 -13.66 -4.11 -1.76
C GLN A 196 -14.97 -4.67 -1.20
N LYS A 197 -16.07 -4.58 -1.96
CA LYS A 197 -17.40 -5.00 -1.55
C LYS A 197 -18.12 -5.72 -2.67
N VAL A 198 -18.99 -6.68 -2.30
CA VAL A 198 -19.87 -7.41 -3.19
C VAL A 198 -21.30 -7.32 -2.67
N PHE A 199 -22.25 -7.48 -3.56
CA PHE A 199 -23.67 -7.45 -3.24
C PHE A 199 -24.24 -8.85 -3.38
N VAL A 200 -24.83 -9.39 -2.34
CA VAL A 200 -25.56 -10.67 -2.38
C VAL A 200 -27.03 -10.37 -2.25
N ILE A 201 -27.80 -10.65 -3.30
CA ILE A 201 -29.20 -10.31 -3.41
C ILE A 201 -30.01 -11.45 -4.03
N GLY A 202 -31.34 -11.34 -3.99
CA GLY A 202 -32.28 -12.35 -4.45
C GLY A 202 -32.63 -13.36 -3.33
N GLU A 203 -32.85 -14.61 -3.70
CA GLU A 203 -33.37 -15.65 -2.80
C GLU A 203 -32.24 -16.28 -1.96
N VAL A 204 -31.64 -15.46 -1.10
CA VAL A 204 -30.74 -15.87 -0.01
C VAL A 204 -31.39 -15.55 1.32
N GLN A 205 -31.01 -16.25 2.39
CA GLN A 205 -31.62 -16.07 3.71
C GLN A 205 -31.48 -14.63 4.23
N ALA A 206 -30.35 -13.95 3.96
CA ALA A 206 -30.09 -12.57 4.38
C ALA A 206 -29.39 -11.80 3.25
N PRO A 207 -30.15 -11.18 2.34
CA PRO A 207 -29.56 -10.30 1.32
C PRO A 207 -28.79 -9.16 1.96
N GLN A 208 -27.53 -8.97 1.55
CA GLN A 208 -26.64 -7.98 2.17
C GLN A 208 -25.47 -7.58 1.28
N LEU A 209 -24.85 -6.49 1.67
CA LEU A 209 -23.54 -6.06 1.18
C LEU A 209 -22.46 -6.72 2.04
N LEU A 210 -21.51 -7.41 1.41
CA LEU A 210 -20.36 -8.03 2.08
C LEU A 210 -19.08 -7.30 1.71
N LYS A 211 -18.19 -7.09 2.68
CA LYS A 211 -16.82 -6.62 2.43
C LYS A 211 -15.93 -7.82 2.10
N ILE A 212 -15.15 -7.71 1.03
CA ILE A 212 -14.13 -8.69 0.69
C ILE A 212 -12.99 -8.53 1.70
N GLY A 213 -12.68 -9.61 2.41
CA GLY A 213 -11.57 -9.62 3.36
C GLY A 213 -10.20 -9.59 2.68
N ARG A 214 -9.13 -9.50 3.48
CA ARG A 214 -7.74 -9.47 2.97
C ARG A 214 -7.36 -10.67 2.12
N ASN A 215 -7.92 -11.84 2.39
CA ASN A 215 -7.63 -13.07 1.66
C ASN A 215 -8.53 -13.26 0.41
N GLY A 216 -9.30 -12.24 0.05
CA GLY A 216 -10.34 -12.36 -0.96
C GLY A 216 -11.65 -12.88 -0.35
N MET A 217 -12.61 -13.17 -1.21
CA MET A 217 -13.89 -13.80 -0.89
C MET A 217 -14.31 -14.67 -2.06
N SER A 218 -14.57 -15.94 -1.82
CA SER A 218 -15.11 -16.83 -2.83
C SER A 218 -16.63 -16.72 -2.93
N LEU A 219 -17.21 -17.20 -4.02
CA LEU A 219 -18.65 -17.21 -4.23
C LEU A 219 -19.36 -18.03 -3.13
N THR A 220 -18.80 -19.19 -2.76
CA THR A 220 -19.37 -20.04 -1.72
C THR A 220 -19.33 -19.34 -0.35
N GLU A 221 -18.25 -18.61 -0.02
CA GLU A 221 -18.17 -17.82 1.22
C GLU A 221 -19.21 -16.71 1.24
N ALA A 222 -19.41 -15.99 0.13
CA ALA A 222 -20.41 -14.93 0.04
C ALA A 222 -21.84 -15.44 0.25
N ILE A 223 -22.19 -16.57 -0.39
CA ILE A 223 -23.49 -17.21 -0.21
C ILE A 223 -23.65 -17.69 1.23
N SER A 224 -22.62 -18.33 1.79
CA SER A 224 -22.64 -18.84 3.17
C SER A 224 -22.77 -17.71 4.20
N ALA A 225 -22.06 -16.59 4.00
CA ALA A 225 -22.18 -15.41 4.86
C ALA A 225 -23.57 -14.77 4.81
N SER A 226 -24.29 -14.95 3.69
CA SER A 226 -25.71 -14.52 3.54
C SER A 226 -26.72 -15.56 4.03
N GLY A 227 -26.28 -16.54 4.82
CA GLY A 227 -27.12 -17.58 5.39
C GLY A 227 -27.46 -18.74 4.44
N GLY A 228 -26.84 -18.77 3.25
CA GLY A 228 -27.15 -19.74 2.20
C GLY A 228 -28.30 -19.33 1.31
N ILE A 229 -28.61 -20.17 0.30
CA ILE A 229 -29.78 -19.99 -0.55
C ILE A 229 -31.06 -20.32 0.23
N ASP A 230 -32.17 -19.63 -0.06
CA ASP A 230 -33.46 -19.99 0.51
C ASP A 230 -33.93 -21.34 -0.07
N LYS A 231 -34.11 -22.34 0.82
CA LYS A 231 -34.43 -23.70 0.42
C LYS A 231 -35.83 -23.86 -0.18
N LEU A 232 -36.72 -22.89 0.07
CA LEU A 232 -38.12 -22.95 -0.39
C LEU A 232 -38.35 -22.14 -1.63
N ALA A 233 -37.60 -21.05 -1.83
CA ALA A 233 -37.84 -20.08 -2.87
C ALA A 233 -36.74 -20.08 -3.97
N ALA A 234 -35.49 -20.43 -3.63
CA ALA A 234 -34.37 -20.36 -4.56
C ALA A 234 -34.36 -21.50 -5.58
N ASP A 235 -34.01 -21.17 -6.81
CA ASP A 235 -33.64 -22.15 -7.82
C ASP A 235 -32.15 -22.48 -7.71
N ALA A 236 -31.84 -23.74 -7.42
CA ALA A 236 -30.47 -24.25 -7.28
C ALA A 236 -29.63 -24.11 -8.56
N THR A 237 -30.27 -23.96 -9.74
CA THR A 237 -29.57 -23.70 -11.01
C THR A 237 -29.32 -22.23 -11.27
N GLY A 238 -29.88 -21.35 -10.44
CA GLY A 238 -30.01 -19.90 -10.69
C GLY A 238 -29.09 -19.03 -9.84
N ILE A 239 -27.84 -19.43 -9.57
CA ILE A 239 -26.86 -18.56 -8.93
C ILE A 239 -26.03 -17.88 -10.00
N PHE A 240 -26.12 -16.55 -10.06
CA PHE A 240 -25.42 -15.74 -11.03
C PHE A 240 -24.44 -14.77 -10.35
N VAL A 241 -23.26 -14.59 -10.96
CA VAL A 241 -22.34 -13.50 -10.62
C VAL A 241 -22.31 -12.55 -11.80
N ILE A 242 -22.77 -11.33 -11.59
CA ILE A 242 -22.78 -10.25 -12.56
C ILE A 242 -21.57 -9.36 -12.26
N ARG A 243 -20.61 -9.35 -13.17
CA ARG A 243 -19.36 -8.58 -13.06
C ARG A 243 -19.35 -7.49 -14.12
N GLY A 244 -19.49 -6.24 -13.73
CA GLY A 244 -19.39 -5.09 -14.63
C GLY A 244 -17.98 -4.98 -15.22
N GLU A 245 -17.86 -4.69 -16.49
CA GLU A 245 -16.59 -4.31 -17.12
C GLU A 245 -16.38 -2.81 -16.91
N ARG A 246 -15.33 -2.46 -16.15
CA ARG A 246 -14.92 -1.09 -15.92
C ARG A 246 -13.70 -0.80 -16.76
N GLY A 247 -13.71 0.27 -17.54
CA GLY A 247 -12.58 0.69 -18.36
C GLY A 247 -12.91 0.81 -19.84
N ALA A 248 -12.00 0.36 -20.71
CA ALA A 248 -12.17 0.49 -22.14
C ALA A 248 -13.44 -0.22 -22.64
N LYS A 249 -14.20 0.47 -23.49
CA LYS A 249 -15.38 -0.10 -24.16
C LYS A 249 -14.96 -1.33 -24.95
N HIS A 250 -15.38 -2.51 -24.48
CA HIS A 250 -15.18 -3.75 -25.23
C HIS A 250 -16.36 -3.94 -26.17
N MET A 251 -16.12 -3.73 -27.45
CA MET A 251 -17.10 -4.03 -28.51
C MET A 251 -17.04 -5.53 -28.81
N VAL A 252 -18.19 -6.17 -28.81
CA VAL A 252 -18.37 -7.60 -29.14
C VAL A 252 -19.38 -7.70 -30.30
N ASP A 253 -19.11 -8.58 -31.25
CA ASP A 253 -20.08 -8.85 -32.31
C ASP A 253 -21.27 -9.64 -31.76
N ASP A 254 -22.49 -9.14 -31.99
CA ASP A 254 -23.70 -9.89 -31.71
C ASP A 254 -23.91 -11.03 -32.78
N ASN A 255 -24.89 -11.92 -32.54
CA ASN A 255 -25.21 -13.01 -33.45
C ASN A 255 -25.66 -12.52 -34.84
N ASN A 256 -25.86 -11.22 -35.05
CA ASN A 256 -26.28 -10.58 -36.31
C ASN A 256 -25.15 -9.77 -36.96
N GLY A 257 -23.92 -9.81 -36.38
CA GLY A 257 -22.74 -9.08 -36.86
C GLY A 257 -22.72 -7.59 -36.51
N ASN A 258 -23.56 -7.13 -35.57
CA ASN A 258 -23.52 -5.77 -35.09
C ASN A 258 -22.53 -5.68 -33.92
N GLN A 259 -21.74 -4.61 -33.85
CA GLN A 259 -20.88 -4.33 -32.72
C GLN A 259 -21.70 -3.75 -31.55
N ILE A 260 -21.75 -4.50 -30.45
CA ILE A 260 -22.41 -4.09 -29.22
C ILE A 260 -21.37 -3.90 -28.11
N GLU A 261 -21.59 -2.90 -27.24
CA GLU A 261 -20.74 -2.67 -26.08
C GLU A 261 -21.00 -3.73 -25.02
N LYS A 262 -19.96 -4.46 -24.62
CA LYS A 262 -20.03 -5.44 -23.54
C LYS A 262 -19.99 -4.74 -22.19
N VAL A 263 -21.11 -4.72 -21.49
CA VAL A 263 -21.26 -3.99 -20.22
C VAL A 263 -20.89 -4.85 -19.01
N ALA A 264 -21.11 -6.17 -19.08
CA ALA A 264 -20.85 -7.07 -17.97
C ALA A 264 -20.58 -8.52 -18.45
N ASN A 265 -19.87 -9.26 -17.60
CA ASN A 265 -19.78 -10.71 -17.67
C ASN A 265 -20.76 -11.33 -16.68
N ILE A 266 -21.49 -12.35 -17.12
CA ILE A 266 -22.40 -13.10 -16.26
C ILE A 266 -21.86 -14.52 -16.17
N TYR A 267 -21.58 -14.94 -14.92
CA TYR A 267 -21.18 -16.30 -14.60
C TYR A 267 -22.35 -16.99 -13.89
N GLN A 268 -22.56 -18.24 -14.19
CA GLN A 268 -23.61 -19.06 -13.57
C GLN A 268 -22.99 -20.20 -12.82
N LEU A 269 -23.47 -20.46 -11.61
CA LEU A 269 -23.19 -21.65 -10.82
C LEU A 269 -24.49 -22.45 -10.62
N ASP A 270 -24.48 -23.70 -11.04
CA ASP A 270 -25.54 -24.68 -10.77
C ASP A 270 -25.16 -25.50 -9.54
N VAL A 271 -25.90 -25.38 -8.45
CA VAL A 271 -25.66 -26.08 -7.19
C VAL A 271 -26.67 -27.19 -6.91
N THR A 272 -27.35 -27.70 -7.93
CA THR A 272 -28.15 -28.91 -7.83
C THR A 272 -27.30 -30.11 -7.39
N ASN A 273 -26.00 -30.11 -7.80
CA ASN A 273 -25.03 -31.06 -7.31
C ASN A 273 -24.18 -30.40 -6.20
N PRO A 274 -24.13 -30.98 -4.98
CA PRO A 274 -23.33 -30.43 -3.87
C PRO A 274 -21.83 -30.22 -4.21
N THR A 275 -21.27 -30.97 -5.16
CA THR A 275 -19.87 -30.80 -5.58
C THR A 275 -19.62 -29.44 -6.25
N SER A 276 -20.67 -28.81 -6.78
CA SER A 276 -20.58 -27.48 -7.39
C SER A 276 -20.19 -26.38 -6.39
N TYR A 277 -20.51 -26.56 -5.11
CA TYR A 277 -20.02 -25.64 -4.05
C TYR A 277 -18.49 -25.61 -3.96
N ILE A 278 -17.82 -26.72 -4.29
CA ILE A 278 -16.35 -26.77 -4.36
C ILE A 278 -15.84 -25.85 -5.47
N LEU A 279 -16.50 -25.84 -6.63
CA LEU A 279 -16.18 -24.91 -7.73
C LEU A 279 -16.39 -23.47 -7.29
N GLY A 280 -17.44 -23.22 -6.50
CA GLY A 280 -17.70 -21.90 -5.93
C GLY A 280 -16.62 -21.43 -4.94
N THR A 281 -15.88 -22.34 -4.27
CA THR A 281 -14.75 -21.95 -3.41
C THR A 281 -13.52 -21.49 -4.22
N GLU A 282 -13.38 -21.96 -5.46
CA GLU A 282 -12.31 -21.56 -6.36
C GLU A 282 -12.64 -20.28 -7.15
N PHE A 283 -13.92 -19.88 -7.17
CA PHE A 283 -14.35 -18.66 -7.87
C PHE A 283 -14.28 -17.45 -6.93
N PHE A 284 -13.23 -16.66 -7.08
CA PHE A 284 -13.04 -15.43 -6.31
C PHE A 284 -13.85 -14.27 -6.88
N LEU A 285 -14.61 -13.65 -6.00
CA LEU A 285 -15.38 -12.44 -6.30
C LEU A 285 -14.45 -11.24 -6.43
N LYS A 286 -14.81 -10.33 -7.32
CA LYS A 286 -14.14 -9.05 -7.49
C LYS A 286 -14.98 -7.92 -6.89
N PRO A 287 -14.36 -6.78 -6.59
CA PRO A 287 -15.09 -5.61 -6.09
C PRO A 287 -16.26 -5.23 -6.99
N TYR A 288 -17.40 -4.99 -6.37
CA TYR A 288 -18.69 -4.66 -6.99
C TYR A 288 -19.35 -5.77 -7.81
N ASP A 289 -18.89 -7.02 -7.68
CA ASP A 289 -19.68 -8.14 -8.19
C ASP A 289 -21.05 -8.18 -7.49
N VAL A 290 -22.07 -8.51 -8.29
CA VAL A 290 -23.42 -8.77 -7.79
C VAL A 290 -23.68 -10.27 -7.88
N VAL A 291 -23.79 -10.91 -6.72
CA VAL A 291 -24.25 -12.32 -6.61
C VAL A 291 -25.77 -12.28 -6.53
N TYR A 292 -26.44 -12.83 -7.52
CA TYR A 292 -27.88 -12.88 -7.59
C TYR A 292 -28.39 -14.32 -7.59
N VAL A 293 -29.26 -14.64 -6.67
CA VAL A 293 -29.94 -15.94 -6.58
C VAL A 293 -31.39 -15.76 -7.03
N THR A 294 -31.80 -16.51 -8.04
CA THR A 294 -33.14 -16.39 -8.64
C THR A 294 -34.11 -17.44 -8.14
N THR A 295 -35.42 -17.14 -8.19
CA THR A 295 -36.53 -18.08 -8.03
C THR A 295 -36.93 -18.79 -9.32
N ALA A 296 -36.47 -18.33 -10.49
CA ALA A 296 -36.99 -18.73 -11.79
C ALA A 296 -36.03 -19.60 -12.56
N PRO A 297 -36.49 -20.64 -13.26
CA PRO A 297 -35.68 -21.41 -14.19
C PRO A 297 -35.03 -20.51 -15.26
N LEU A 298 -33.87 -20.91 -15.76
CA LEU A 298 -33.00 -20.19 -16.67
C LEU A 298 -33.72 -19.57 -17.89
N THR A 299 -34.74 -20.24 -18.39
CA THR A 299 -35.54 -19.78 -19.55
C THR A 299 -36.29 -18.47 -19.28
N ARG A 300 -36.69 -18.19 -18.05
CA ARG A 300 -37.32 -16.91 -17.66
C ARG A 300 -36.28 -15.82 -17.40
N TRP A 301 -35.08 -16.21 -16.91
CA TRP A 301 -33.99 -15.27 -16.66
C TRP A 301 -33.40 -14.69 -17.96
N ASN A 302 -33.20 -15.49 -19.00
CA ASN A 302 -32.78 -15.01 -20.29
C ASN A 302 -33.72 -13.93 -20.86
N ARG A 303 -35.02 -14.01 -20.55
CA ARG A 303 -36.02 -13.00 -20.93
C ARG A 303 -35.82 -11.71 -20.11
N VAL A 304 -35.47 -11.82 -18.81
CA VAL A 304 -35.23 -10.64 -17.95
C VAL A 304 -33.94 -9.94 -18.36
N ILE A 305 -32.85 -10.67 -18.63
CA ILE A 305 -31.59 -10.09 -19.10
C ILE A 305 -31.78 -9.36 -20.43
N THR A 306 -32.47 -9.96 -21.41
CA THR A 306 -32.75 -9.28 -22.68
C THR A 306 -33.67 -8.08 -22.56
N GLN A 307 -34.45 -7.98 -21.48
CA GLN A 307 -35.28 -6.80 -21.19
C GLN A 307 -34.57 -5.72 -20.36
N VAL A 308 -33.57 -6.10 -19.54
CA VAL A 308 -32.81 -5.17 -18.68
C VAL A 308 -31.61 -4.58 -19.40
N LEU A 309 -30.96 -5.32 -20.33
CA LEU A 309 -29.85 -4.83 -21.12
C LEU A 309 -30.16 -3.49 -21.85
N PRO A 310 -31.33 -3.30 -22.50
CA PRO A 310 -31.68 -1.99 -23.08
C PRO A 310 -31.87 -0.88 -22.05
N THR A 311 -32.27 -1.23 -20.82
CA THR A 311 -32.50 -0.26 -19.72
C THR A 311 -31.18 0.23 -19.13
N ILE A 312 -30.13 -0.61 -19.12
CA ILE A 312 -28.79 -0.24 -18.66
C ILE A 312 -28.12 0.70 -19.68
N THR A 313 -28.30 0.47 -20.97
CA THR A 313 -27.89 1.43 -22.02
C THR A 313 -28.64 2.75 -21.89
N GLY A 314 -29.96 2.72 -21.61
CA GLY A 314 -30.75 3.93 -21.37
C GLY A 314 -30.31 4.74 -20.12
N PHE A 315 -29.77 4.11 -19.11
CA PHE A 315 -29.22 4.80 -17.93
C PHE A 315 -27.88 5.48 -18.24
N ASN A 316 -27.04 4.86 -19.07
CA ASN A 316 -25.82 5.50 -19.57
C ASN A 316 -26.13 6.68 -20.51
N ASP A 317 -27.14 6.56 -21.37
CA ASP A 317 -27.59 7.65 -22.24
C ASP A 317 -28.14 8.85 -21.45
N LEU A 318 -28.81 8.61 -20.31
CA LEU A 318 -29.26 9.66 -19.41
C LEU A 318 -28.10 10.37 -18.69
N THR A 319 -27.05 9.65 -18.28
CA THR A 319 -25.87 10.26 -17.66
C THR A 319 -25.00 11.01 -18.68
N GLU A 320 -24.87 10.53 -19.91
CA GLU A 320 -24.20 11.28 -20.99
C GLU A 320 -25.01 12.51 -21.42
N GLY A 321 -26.36 12.42 -21.44
CA GLY A 321 -27.26 13.55 -21.71
C GLY A 321 -27.11 14.68 -20.68
N THR A 322 -26.99 14.35 -19.38
CA THR A 322 -26.77 15.35 -18.32
C THR A 322 -25.38 15.96 -18.36
N LEU A 323 -24.34 15.24 -18.80
CA LEU A 323 -23.00 15.80 -19.01
C LEU A 323 -22.93 16.77 -20.20
N ARG A 324 -23.73 16.53 -21.26
CA ARG A 324 -23.82 17.44 -22.42
C ARG A 324 -24.54 18.77 -22.08
N ILE A 325 -25.54 18.76 -21.19
CA ILE A 325 -26.23 19.97 -20.76
C ILE A 325 -25.35 20.86 -19.87
N LYS A 326 -24.34 20.30 -19.20
CA LYS A 326 -23.44 21.05 -18.30
C LYS A 326 -22.29 21.77 -19.03
N ASN A 327 -22.11 21.54 -20.32
CA ASN A 327 -21.07 22.15 -21.16
C ASN A 327 -21.63 23.10 -22.25
N TRP A 328 -22.83 23.66 -22.00
CA TRP A 328 -23.43 24.76 -22.77
C TRP A 328 -23.41 26.05 -21.97
#